data_c8f89092d59631db90add1e797422b8d
#
_entry.id   c8f89092d59631db90add1e797422b8d
#
_cell.length_a   1.000
_cell.length_b   1.000
_cell.length_c   1.000
_cell.angle_alpha   90.00
_cell.angle_beta   90.00
_cell.angle_gamma   90.00
#
_symmetry.space_group_name_H-M   'P 1'
#
loop_
_entity.id
_entity.type
_entity.pdbx_description
1 polymer ?
#
loop_
_entity_poly.entity_id
_entity_poly.type
_entity_poly.pdbx_seq_one_letter_code
_entity_poly.pdbx_strand_id
1 'polypeptide(L)'
;MKIVALPLLTLSCAALAGCAPDRAPEGEANAQVLAEAAAKPEDCLLLVWSNQEERRVDFDRENDFVEGGAISCATGTSASQFDAAIAALREAAKGGNKARILEEVGLPLLYIDKQGNRREIEEREEVEAVFDEIFDPAMLDLLQRLDLSRMSVAKGQGAFFDLGALWLVVDRDGGRPRLMTVNRQALDEAIAAARDQAERNQGHPVPFD
;
A
#
# COMPACT_ATOMS: atom_id res chain seq x y z
N MET A 1 -45.03 65.67 35.23
CA MET A 1 -44.63 64.56 34.42
C MET A 1 -44.36 65.08 33.01
N LYS A 2 -43.12 65.19 32.62
CA LYS A 2 -42.69 65.78 31.33
C LYS A 2 -42.24 64.66 30.41
N ILE A 3 -42.92 64.53 29.27
CA ILE A 3 -42.58 63.60 28.20
C ILE A 3 -41.61 64.35 27.27
N VAL A 4 -40.42 63.80 27.11
CA VAL A 4 -39.42 64.29 26.15
C VAL A 4 -39.39 63.36 24.95
N ALA A 5 -39.78 63.88 23.80
CA ALA A 5 -39.69 63.19 22.51
C ALA A 5 -38.28 63.35 21.93
N LEU A 6 -37.69 62.22 21.49
CA LEU A 6 -36.41 62.16 20.83
C LEU A 6 -36.60 61.92 19.32
N PRO A 7 -35.96 62.64 18.39
CA PRO A 7 -36.17 62.43 16.97
C PRO A 7 -35.30 61.28 16.43
N LEU A 8 -35.92 60.51 15.54
CA LEU A 8 -35.28 59.45 14.75
C LEU A 8 -34.33 60.08 13.71
N LEU A 9 -33.05 59.73 13.80
CA LEU A 9 -32.08 60.01 12.75
C LEU A 9 -31.95 58.79 11.83
N THR A 10 -32.44 58.89 10.61
CA THR A 10 -32.26 57.89 9.56
C THR A 10 -30.88 58.01 8.93
N LEU A 11 -30.01 57.03 9.17
CA LEU A 11 -28.69 56.95 8.52
C LEU A 11 -28.80 56.04 7.29
N SER A 12 -28.76 56.63 6.10
CA SER A 12 -28.67 55.91 4.81
C SER A 12 -27.26 55.38 4.62
N CYS A 13 -27.07 54.07 4.73
CA CYS A 13 -25.86 53.40 4.28
C CYS A 13 -25.93 53.12 2.78
N ALA A 14 -25.14 53.82 2.00
CA ALA A 14 -24.88 53.51 0.60
C ALA A 14 -24.07 52.21 0.53
N ALA A 15 -24.63 51.15 -0.06
CA ALA A 15 -23.95 49.91 -0.35
C ALA A 15 -23.02 50.10 -1.54
N LEU A 16 -21.70 50.19 -1.30
CA LEU A 16 -20.67 50.01 -2.32
C LEU A 16 -20.54 48.49 -2.59
N ALA A 17 -21.13 48.06 -3.70
CA ALA A 17 -20.88 46.71 -4.24
C ALA A 17 -19.47 46.67 -4.84
N GLY A 18 -18.48 46.33 -4.02
CA GLY A 18 -17.14 45.97 -4.45
C GLY A 18 -17.17 44.53 -4.96
N CYS A 19 -17.05 44.34 -6.28
CA CYS A 19 -16.71 43.01 -6.84
C CYS A 19 -15.29 42.69 -6.34
N ALA A 20 -15.22 41.85 -5.29
CA ALA A 20 -14.00 41.15 -4.98
C ALA A 20 -13.87 39.97 -5.98
N PRO A 21 -12.72 39.83 -6.67
CA PRO A 21 -12.50 38.59 -7.44
C PRO A 21 -12.45 37.43 -6.44
N ASP A 22 -13.32 36.44 -6.66
CA ASP A 22 -13.28 35.15 -5.98
C ASP A 22 -11.90 34.53 -6.21
N ARG A 23 -11.01 34.75 -5.24
CA ARG A 23 -9.73 34.07 -5.18
C ARG A 23 -10.02 32.75 -4.51
N ALA A 24 -10.20 31.70 -5.31
CA ALA A 24 -10.20 30.35 -4.79
C ALA A 24 -8.96 30.15 -3.91
N PRO A 25 -9.05 29.54 -2.73
CA PRO A 25 -7.90 29.32 -1.87
C PRO A 25 -6.87 28.50 -2.64
N GLU A 26 -5.66 29.03 -2.76
CA GLU A 26 -4.55 28.44 -3.53
C GLU A 26 -4.23 26.98 -3.11
N GLY A 27 -4.67 26.56 -1.92
CA GLY A 27 -4.56 25.21 -1.42
C GLY A 27 -5.49 24.19 -2.11
N GLU A 28 -6.72 24.59 -2.49
CA GLU A 28 -7.65 23.69 -3.17
C GLU A 28 -7.29 23.52 -4.65
N ALA A 29 -6.79 24.56 -5.30
CA ALA A 29 -6.30 24.47 -6.68
C ALA A 29 -5.07 23.55 -6.78
N ASN A 30 -4.14 23.63 -5.83
CA ASN A 30 -2.98 22.74 -5.77
C ASN A 30 -3.36 21.30 -5.47
N ALA A 31 -4.34 21.06 -4.58
CA ALA A 31 -4.83 19.72 -4.28
C ALA A 31 -5.55 19.08 -5.48
N GLN A 32 -6.30 19.85 -6.26
CA GLN A 32 -6.94 19.37 -7.48
C GLN A 32 -5.92 19.06 -8.59
N VAL A 33 -4.92 19.89 -8.80
CA VAL A 33 -3.83 19.66 -9.78
C VAL A 33 -3.03 18.42 -9.40
N LEU A 34 -2.73 18.21 -8.11
CA LEU A 34 -2.06 17.00 -7.63
C LEU A 34 -2.93 15.75 -7.75
N ALA A 35 -4.25 15.86 -7.51
CA ALA A 35 -5.19 14.75 -7.69
C ALA A 35 -5.41 14.39 -9.17
N GLU A 36 -5.35 15.38 -10.06
CA GLU A 36 -5.46 15.17 -11.50
C GLU A 36 -4.15 14.63 -12.12
N ALA A 37 -3.00 15.06 -11.61
CA ALA A 37 -1.69 14.48 -11.91
C ALA A 37 -1.58 13.02 -11.47
N ALA A 38 -2.11 12.67 -10.30
CA ALA A 38 -2.18 11.29 -9.80
C ALA A 38 -3.16 10.38 -10.59
N ALA A 39 -3.90 10.93 -11.57
CA ALA A 39 -4.83 10.16 -12.40
C ALA A 39 -4.16 9.43 -13.57
N LYS A 40 -2.89 9.75 -13.89
CA LYS A 40 -2.15 9.08 -14.96
C LYS A 40 -0.99 8.27 -14.38
N PRO A 41 -0.85 6.99 -14.73
CA PRO A 41 0.24 6.13 -14.23
C PRO A 41 1.64 6.73 -14.43
N GLU A 42 1.85 7.45 -15.53
CA GLU A 42 3.11 8.11 -15.86
C GLU A 42 3.46 9.24 -14.87
N ASP A 43 2.46 9.95 -14.37
CA ASP A 43 2.65 11.04 -13.41
C ASP A 43 3.00 10.50 -12.01
N CYS A 44 2.43 9.36 -11.61
CA CYS A 44 2.78 8.71 -10.35
C CYS A 44 4.24 8.23 -10.34
N LEU A 45 4.73 7.65 -11.43
CA LEU A 45 6.13 7.26 -11.56
C LEU A 45 7.08 8.45 -11.42
N LEU A 46 6.75 9.60 -12.04
CA LEU A 46 7.56 10.81 -11.93
C LEU A 46 7.66 11.29 -10.47
N LEU A 47 6.54 11.21 -9.72
CA LEU A 47 6.52 11.60 -8.31
C LEU A 47 7.38 10.66 -7.45
N VAL A 48 7.24 9.35 -7.60
CA VAL A 48 8.02 8.37 -6.81
C VAL A 48 9.51 8.44 -7.14
N TRP A 49 9.88 8.66 -8.41
CA TRP A 49 11.28 8.83 -8.81
C TRP A 49 11.93 10.10 -8.26
N SER A 50 11.15 11.17 -7.98
CA SER A 50 11.70 12.38 -7.38
C SER A 50 12.29 12.12 -5.99
N ASN A 51 11.83 11.08 -5.31
CA ASN A 51 12.24 10.70 -3.97
C ASN A 51 13.24 9.52 -3.94
N GLN A 52 13.66 9.01 -5.11
CA GLN A 52 14.60 7.89 -5.23
C GLN A 52 15.98 8.37 -5.69
N GLU A 53 17.03 7.90 -5.02
CA GLU A 53 18.42 8.15 -5.41
C GLU A 53 18.79 7.36 -6.68
N GLU A 54 18.42 6.08 -6.73
CA GLU A 54 18.65 5.20 -7.87
C GLU A 54 17.32 4.84 -8.54
N ARG A 55 17.19 5.19 -9.83
CA ARG A 55 15.96 5.00 -10.61
C ARG A 55 16.17 3.94 -11.66
N ARG A 56 15.34 2.90 -11.65
CA ARG A 56 15.32 1.88 -12.72
C ARG A 56 14.21 2.20 -13.72
N VAL A 57 14.40 3.29 -14.49
CA VAL A 57 13.36 3.92 -15.32
C VAL A 57 12.69 2.95 -16.28
N ASP A 58 13.47 2.15 -17.01
CA ASP A 58 12.93 1.23 -18.02
C ASP A 58 12.16 0.09 -17.35
N PHE A 59 12.73 -0.49 -16.28
CA PHE A 59 12.08 -1.53 -15.49
C PHE A 59 10.74 -1.05 -14.90
N ASP A 60 10.75 0.14 -14.28
CA ASP A 60 9.55 0.68 -13.63
C ASP A 60 8.44 0.98 -14.64
N ARG A 61 8.77 1.51 -15.82
CA ARG A 61 7.77 1.74 -16.89
C ARG A 61 7.17 0.45 -17.42
N GLU A 62 7.96 -0.59 -17.55
CA GLU A 62 7.52 -1.90 -18.01
C GLU A 62 6.67 -2.65 -16.98
N ASN A 63 6.97 -2.47 -15.69
CA ASN A 63 6.43 -3.29 -14.61
C ASN A 63 5.53 -2.54 -13.61
N ASP A 64 5.14 -1.29 -13.88
CA ASP A 64 4.35 -0.48 -12.93
C ASP A 64 2.88 -0.94 -12.80
N PHE A 65 2.48 -2.01 -13.45
CA PHE A 65 1.08 -2.46 -13.45
C PHE A 65 0.95 -3.91 -13.00
N VAL A 66 0.11 -4.12 -11.97
CA VAL A 66 -0.24 -5.44 -11.44
C VAL A 66 -1.75 -5.49 -11.14
N GLU A 67 -2.24 -6.62 -10.64
CA GLU A 67 -3.63 -6.70 -10.17
C GLU A 67 -3.92 -5.62 -9.13
N GLY A 68 -5.03 -4.89 -9.34
CA GLY A 68 -5.41 -3.75 -8.50
C GLY A 68 -4.97 -2.39 -9.05
N GLY A 69 -4.07 -2.33 -10.05
CA GLY A 69 -3.72 -1.10 -10.76
C GLY A 69 -2.23 -0.79 -10.84
N ALA A 70 -1.88 0.48 -11.07
CA ALA A 70 -0.51 0.94 -11.14
C ALA A 70 0.12 0.93 -9.73
N ILE A 71 1.28 0.27 -9.60
CA ILE A 71 2.01 0.14 -8.34
C ILE A 71 2.34 1.53 -7.78
N SER A 72 2.93 2.40 -8.58
CA SER A 72 3.33 3.75 -8.15
C SER A 72 2.16 4.58 -7.62
N CYS A 73 1.01 4.54 -8.31
CA CYS A 73 -0.19 5.27 -7.91
C CYS A 73 -0.88 4.67 -6.69
N ALA A 74 -0.82 3.36 -6.52
CA ALA A 74 -1.49 2.68 -5.42
C ALA A 74 -0.68 2.73 -4.11
N THR A 75 0.65 2.69 -4.21
CA THR A 75 1.53 2.46 -3.06
C THR A 75 2.48 3.61 -2.74
N GLY A 76 2.66 4.57 -3.66
CA GLY A 76 3.62 5.67 -3.50
C GLY A 76 5.08 5.26 -3.70
N THR A 77 5.36 4.07 -4.26
CA THR A 77 6.72 3.65 -4.62
C THR A 77 6.76 2.89 -5.94
N SER A 78 7.96 2.66 -6.49
CA SER A 78 8.14 2.06 -7.80
C SER A 78 8.15 0.53 -7.78
N ALA A 79 7.89 -0.08 -8.94
CA ALA A 79 7.99 -1.53 -9.15
C ALA A 79 9.37 -2.07 -8.79
N SER A 80 10.44 -1.33 -9.11
CA SER A 80 11.81 -1.74 -8.78
C SER A 80 12.09 -1.78 -7.27
N GLN A 81 11.44 -0.94 -6.47
CA GLN A 81 11.55 -0.98 -5.02
C GLN A 81 10.87 -2.24 -4.45
N PHE A 82 9.70 -2.60 -5.00
CA PHE A 82 9.04 -3.87 -4.65
C PHE A 82 9.87 -5.08 -5.09
N ASP A 83 10.39 -5.08 -6.33
CA ASP A 83 11.25 -6.16 -6.83
C ASP A 83 12.45 -6.39 -5.91
N ALA A 84 13.11 -5.32 -5.46
CA ALA A 84 14.23 -5.42 -4.54
C ALA A 84 13.83 -6.00 -3.16
N ALA A 85 12.70 -5.58 -2.59
CA ALA A 85 12.22 -6.10 -1.31
C ALA A 85 11.80 -7.58 -1.42
N ILE A 86 11.09 -7.93 -2.50
CA ILE A 86 10.69 -9.30 -2.83
C ILE A 86 11.93 -10.20 -2.99
N ALA A 87 12.94 -9.75 -3.74
CA ALA A 87 14.17 -10.49 -3.95
C ALA A 87 14.92 -10.72 -2.62
N ALA A 88 14.99 -9.71 -1.75
CA ALA A 88 15.64 -9.83 -0.45
C ALA A 88 14.94 -10.85 0.45
N LEU A 89 13.61 -10.80 0.55
CA LEU A 89 12.80 -11.77 1.31
C LEU A 89 12.97 -13.19 0.75
N ARG A 90 12.89 -13.34 -0.58
CA ARG A 90 13.03 -14.63 -1.25
C ARG A 90 14.39 -15.27 -1.01
N GLU A 91 15.47 -14.51 -1.17
CA GLU A 91 16.83 -15.01 -0.96
C GLU A 91 17.11 -15.32 0.52
N ALA A 92 16.60 -14.49 1.45
CA ALA A 92 16.70 -14.75 2.87
C ALA A 92 15.98 -16.06 3.27
N ALA A 93 14.77 -16.28 2.74
CA ALA A 93 14.00 -17.49 3.00
C ALA A 93 14.65 -18.75 2.39
N LYS A 94 15.18 -18.68 1.15
CA LYS A 94 15.90 -19.78 0.51
C LYS A 94 17.17 -20.16 1.29
N GLY A 95 17.88 -19.16 1.82
CA GLY A 95 19.07 -19.37 2.61
C GLY A 95 18.80 -19.77 4.07
N GLY A 96 17.55 -19.83 4.51
CA GLY A 96 17.19 -20.07 5.91
C GLY A 96 17.73 -18.97 6.86
N ASN A 97 17.95 -17.76 6.35
CA ASN A 97 18.60 -16.69 7.09
C ASN A 97 17.57 -15.85 7.85
N LYS A 98 17.27 -16.26 9.08
CA LYS A 98 16.36 -15.58 10.00
C LYS A 98 16.68 -14.09 10.16
N ALA A 99 17.94 -13.74 10.37
CA ALA A 99 18.34 -12.34 10.57
C ALA A 99 18.00 -11.47 9.36
N ARG A 100 18.24 -11.98 8.14
CA ARG A 100 17.89 -11.26 6.91
C ARG A 100 16.39 -11.13 6.69
N ILE A 101 15.58 -12.13 7.07
CA ILE A 101 14.11 -11.99 7.03
C ILE A 101 13.69 -10.87 7.97
N LEU A 102 14.23 -10.84 9.19
CA LEU A 102 13.94 -9.81 10.19
C LEU A 102 14.37 -8.40 9.74
N GLU A 103 15.39 -8.27 8.89
CA GLU A 103 15.78 -6.98 8.31
C GLU A 103 14.71 -6.41 7.37
N GLU A 104 13.90 -7.26 6.74
CA GLU A 104 12.82 -6.85 5.83
C GLU A 104 11.49 -6.59 6.56
N VAL A 105 11.38 -6.99 7.84
CA VAL A 105 10.19 -6.74 8.65
C VAL A 105 10.13 -5.27 9.05
N GLY A 106 8.97 -4.64 8.82
CA GLY A 106 8.62 -3.33 9.37
C GLY A 106 7.91 -3.47 10.71
N LEU A 107 7.90 -2.40 11.49
CA LEU A 107 7.25 -2.33 12.79
C LEU A 107 6.28 -1.14 12.85
N PRO A 108 5.13 -1.29 13.51
CA PRO A 108 4.63 -2.52 14.12
C PRO A 108 4.32 -3.60 13.10
N LEU A 109 4.62 -4.87 13.39
CA LEU A 109 4.22 -6.00 12.56
C LEU A 109 2.84 -6.49 12.97
N LEU A 110 1.86 -6.48 12.07
CA LEU A 110 0.58 -7.14 12.30
C LEU A 110 0.70 -8.63 12.04
N TYR A 111 0.57 -9.43 13.08
CA TYR A 111 0.49 -10.89 12.98
C TYR A 111 -0.95 -11.36 13.19
N ILE A 112 -1.46 -12.19 12.27
CA ILE A 112 -2.77 -12.86 12.36
C ILE A 112 -2.51 -14.36 12.34
N ASP A 113 -2.88 -15.03 13.43
CA ASP A 113 -2.67 -16.47 13.56
C ASP A 113 -3.67 -17.31 12.72
N LYS A 114 -3.56 -18.63 12.78
CA LYS A 114 -4.46 -19.55 12.03
C LYS A 114 -5.91 -19.51 12.49
N GLN A 115 -6.18 -19.01 13.69
CA GLN A 115 -7.51 -18.84 14.26
C GLN A 115 -8.11 -17.45 13.99
N GLY A 116 -7.33 -16.54 13.35
CA GLY A 116 -7.73 -15.18 13.06
C GLY A 116 -7.49 -14.19 14.21
N ASN A 117 -6.81 -14.61 15.29
CA ASN A 117 -6.44 -13.68 16.36
C ASN A 117 -5.36 -12.72 15.87
N ARG A 118 -5.51 -11.43 16.19
CA ARG A 118 -4.61 -10.37 15.76
C ARG A 118 -3.71 -9.92 16.89
N ARG A 119 -2.43 -9.73 16.58
CA ARG A 119 -1.42 -9.18 17.49
C ARG A 119 -0.55 -8.20 16.72
N GLU A 120 -0.41 -6.99 17.22
CA GLU A 120 0.60 -6.04 16.77
C GLU A 120 1.86 -6.24 17.58
N ILE A 121 3.00 -6.39 16.92
CA ILE A 121 4.31 -6.60 17.53
C ILE A 121 5.13 -5.36 17.23
N GLU A 122 5.45 -4.60 18.27
CA GLU A 122 6.09 -3.29 18.14
C GLU A 122 7.62 -3.37 18.18
N GLU A 123 8.17 -4.44 18.77
CA GLU A 123 9.61 -4.58 19.00
C GLU A 123 10.20 -5.73 18.19
N ARG A 124 11.40 -5.51 17.66
CA ARG A 124 12.14 -6.51 16.86
C ARG A 124 12.46 -7.76 17.66
N GLU A 125 12.83 -7.58 18.91
CA GLU A 125 13.16 -8.66 19.85
C GLU A 125 11.96 -9.58 20.08
N GLU A 126 10.75 -9.02 20.09
CA GLU A 126 9.52 -9.81 20.22
C GLU A 126 9.24 -10.61 18.94
N VAL A 127 9.40 -10.00 17.74
CA VAL A 127 9.29 -10.73 16.47
C VAL A 127 10.32 -11.87 16.42
N GLU A 128 11.53 -11.63 16.89
CA GLU A 128 12.59 -12.64 16.93
C GLU A 128 12.25 -13.80 17.88
N ALA A 129 11.67 -13.50 19.04
CA ALA A 129 11.30 -14.52 20.04
C ALA A 129 10.20 -15.47 19.53
N VAL A 130 9.28 -14.97 18.67
CA VAL A 130 8.16 -15.76 18.12
C VAL A 130 8.35 -16.05 16.62
N PHE A 131 9.58 -15.97 16.11
CA PHE A 131 9.89 -16.11 14.70
C PHE A 131 9.31 -17.38 14.08
N ASP A 132 9.51 -18.54 14.70
CA ASP A 132 9.09 -19.84 14.17
C ASP A 132 7.56 -20.01 14.17
N GLU A 133 6.85 -19.22 14.98
CA GLU A 133 5.38 -19.15 14.97
C GLU A 133 4.90 -18.33 13.75
N ILE A 134 5.52 -17.16 13.51
CA ILE A 134 5.16 -16.24 12.43
C ILE A 134 5.59 -16.80 11.07
N PHE A 135 6.83 -17.26 10.99
CA PHE A 135 7.48 -17.76 9.77
C PHE A 135 7.62 -19.28 9.81
N ASP A 136 6.49 -19.97 9.98
CA ASP A 136 6.48 -21.42 9.91
C ASP A 136 6.83 -21.93 8.47
N PRO A 137 7.04 -23.24 8.27
CA PRO A 137 7.46 -23.77 6.96
C PRO A 137 6.57 -23.34 5.79
N ALA A 138 5.25 -23.17 5.98
CA ALA A 138 4.35 -22.76 4.90
C ALA A 138 4.53 -21.27 4.56
N MET A 139 4.77 -20.40 5.55
CA MET A 139 5.08 -18.99 5.31
C MET A 139 6.46 -18.84 4.67
N LEU A 140 7.46 -19.60 5.11
CA LEU A 140 8.79 -19.61 4.48
C LEU A 140 8.72 -20.08 3.02
N ASP A 141 7.89 -21.09 2.71
CA ASP A 141 7.65 -21.53 1.34
C ASP A 141 6.96 -20.43 0.49
N LEU A 142 6.02 -19.68 1.05
CA LEU A 142 5.44 -18.51 0.38
C LEU A 142 6.53 -17.48 0.09
N LEU A 143 7.36 -17.11 1.07
CA LEU A 143 8.45 -16.14 0.89
C LEU A 143 9.42 -16.56 -0.23
N GLN A 144 9.73 -17.85 -0.38
CA GLN A 144 10.61 -18.37 -1.43
C GLN A 144 10.02 -18.25 -2.84
N ARG A 145 8.69 -18.16 -2.95
CA ARG A 145 7.94 -18.09 -4.22
C ARG A 145 7.42 -16.69 -4.55
N LEU A 146 7.77 -15.67 -3.75
CA LEU A 146 7.37 -14.30 -4.04
C LEU A 146 7.88 -13.86 -5.40
N ASP A 147 7.01 -13.23 -6.16
CA ASP A 147 7.31 -12.69 -7.49
C ASP A 147 6.45 -11.44 -7.74
N LEU A 148 7.04 -10.42 -8.37
CA LEU A 148 6.35 -9.16 -8.63
C LEU A 148 5.07 -9.34 -9.44
N SER A 149 5.07 -10.27 -10.41
CA SER A 149 3.89 -10.55 -11.26
C SER A 149 2.70 -11.17 -10.52
N ARG A 150 2.92 -11.72 -9.35
CA ARG A 150 1.89 -12.30 -8.47
C ARG A 150 1.40 -11.35 -7.39
N MET A 151 1.97 -10.15 -7.36
CA MET A 151 1.60 -9.12 -6.41
C MET A 151 0.27 -8.48 -6.82
N SER A 152 -0.55 -8.17 -5.83
CA SER A 152 -1.73 -7.32 -6.00
C SER A 152 -1.56 -6.05 -5.20
N VAL A 153 -2.13 -4.94 -5.65
CA VAL A 153 -2.05 -3.67 -4.94
C VAL A 153 -3.42 -3.21 -4.44
N ALA A 154 -3.44 -2.61 -3.26
CA ALA A 154 -4.59 -1.95 -2.69
C ALA A 154 -4.26 -0.48 -2.43
N LYS A 155 -5.01 0.43 -3.07
CA LYS A 155 -4.73 1.86 -3.03
C LYS A 155 -4.67 2.38 -1.59
N GLY A 156 -3.54 3.00 -1.24
CA GLY A 156 -3.30 3.58 0.08
C GLY A 156 -3.11 2.56 1.22
N GLN A 157 -3.02 1.26 0.90
CA GLN A 157 -2.82 0.20 1.89
C GLN A 157 -1.52 -0.58 1.67
N GLY A 158 -1.01 -0.61 0.44
CA GLY A 158 0.20 -1.33 0.08
C GLY A 158 -0.03 -2.43 -0.93
N ALA A 159 0.86 -3.42 -0.94
CA ALA A 159 0.81 -4.57 -1.82
C ALA A 159 0.72 -5.87 -1.04
N PHE A 160 0.04 -6.87 -1.59
CA PHE A 160 -0.19 -8.14 -0.91
C PHE A 160 -0.04 -9.35 -1.84
N PHE A 161 0.11 -10.51 -1.22
CA PHE A 161 0.21 -11.82 -1.86
C PHE A 161 -0.78 -12.81 -1.26
N ASP A 162 -1.20 -13.80 -2.06
CA ASP A 162 -1.99 -14.97 -1.64
C ASP A 162 -3.15 -14.60 -0.69
N LEU A 163 -4.15 -13.87 -1.23
CA LEU A 163 -5.36 -13.42 -0.50
C LEU A 163 -5.06 -12.53 0.73
N GLY A 164 -3.91 -11.87 0.77
CA GLY A 164 -3.50 -11.04 1.89
C GLY A 164 -2.76 -11.80 2.99
N ALA A 165 -2.20 -12.98 2.67
CA ALA A 165 -1.33 -13.73 3.57
C ALA A 165 -0.09 -12.94 3.98
N LEU A 166 0.39 -12.07 3.09
CA LEU A 166 1.56 -11.23 3.30
C LEU A 166 1.32 -9.84 2.71
N TRP A 167 1.66 -8.80 3.46
CA TRP A 167 1.57 -7.41 3.00
C TRP A 167 2.92 -6.70 3.08
N LEU A 168 3.25 -6.05 1.97
CA LEU A 168 4.35 -5.11 1.87
C LEU A 168 3.80 -3.70 1.84
N VAL A 169 4.23 -2.86 2.78
CA VAL A 169 3.76 -1.48 2.91
C VAL A 169 4.93 -0.52 2.86
N VAL A 170 4.68 0.65 2.33
CA VAL A 170 5.65 1.75 2.21
C VAL A 170 5.29 2.82 3.23
N ASP A 171 6.26 3.25 4.02
CA ASP A 171 6.09 4.24 5.08
C ASP A 171 6.09 5.69 4.57
N ARG A 172 6.65 5.92 3.37
CA ARG A 172 6.76 7.23 2.71
C ARG A 172 6.91 7.08 1.20
N ASP A 173 6.50 8.08 0.46
CA ASP A 173 6.63 8.11 -1.00
C ASP A 173 8.07 7.90 -1.46
N GLY A 174 8.26 6.99 -2.42
CA GLY A 174 9.56 6.55 -2.91
C GLY A 174 10.34 5.67 -1.93
N GLY A 175 9.78 5.35 -0.77
CA GLY A 175 10.39 4.49 0.24
C GLY A 175 10.47 3.03 -0.16
N ARG A 176 11.29 2.27 0.58
CA ARG A 176 11.40 0.82 0.41
C ARG A 176 10.22 0.12 1.08
N PRO A 177 9.54 -0.81 0.40
CA PRO A 177 8.50 -1.64 1.01
C PRO A 177 9.06 -2.50 2.15
N ARG A 178 8.28 -2.64 3.22
CA ARG A 178 8.57 -3.50 4.36
C ARG A 178 7.46 -4.50 4.58
N LEU A 179 7.79 -5.66 5.10
CA LEU A 179 6.82 -6.67 5.52
C LEU A 179 6.12 -6.22 6.79
N MET A 180 4.87 -5.75 6.65
CA MET A 180 4.10 -5.17 7.76
C MET A 180 2.98 -6.08 8.26
N THR A 181 2.59 -7.11 7.48
CA THR A 181 1.55 -8.05 7.91
C THR A 181 1.91 -9.47 7.49
N VAL A 182 1.75 -10.39 8.42
CA VAL A 182 1.76 -11.84 8.19
C VAL A 182 0.43 -12.39 8.68
N ASN A 183 -0.37 -12.95 7.74
CA ASN A 183 -1.68 -13.51 8.01
C ASN A 183 -1.70 -15.00 7.70
N ARG A 184 -1.63 -15.81 8.74
CA ARG A 184 -1.60 -17.28 8.65
C ARG A 184 -2.95 -17.85 8.24
N GLN A 185 -4.05 -17.24 8.68
CA GLN A 185 -5.39 -17.65 8.28
C GLN A 185 -5.59 -17.49 6.76
N ALA A 186 -5.25 -16.34 6.20
CA ALA A 186 -5.35 -16.10 4.76
C ALA A 186 -4.46 -17.04 3.95
N LEU A 187 -3.27 -17.41 4.45
CA LEU A 187 -2.40 -18.38 3.79
C LEU A 187 -3.04 -19.76 3.75
N ASP A 188 -3.61 -20.23 4.85
CA ASP A 188 -4.27 -21.53 4.90
C ASP A 188 -5.50 -21.55 3.97
N GLU A 189 -6.27 -20.45 3.89
CA GLU A 189 -7.39 -20.29 2.95
C GLU A 189 -6.92 -20.32 1.49
N ALA A 190 -5.84 -19.63 1.16
CA ALA A 190 -5.26 -19.62 -0.19
C ALA A 190 -4.76 -21.01 -0.60
N ILE A 191 -4.11 -21.73 0.31
CA ILE A 191 -3.67 -23.11 0.08
C ILE A 191 -4.87 -24.05 -0.16
N ALA A 192 -5.93 -23.92 0.64
CA ALA A 192 -7.14 -24.70 0.47
C ALA A 192 -7.81 -24.43 -0.89
N ALA A 193 -7.98 -23.16 -1.25
CA ALA A 193 -8.56 -22.76 -2.54
C ALA A 193 -7.75 -23.28 -3.73
N ALA A 194 -6.42 -23.27 -3.66
CA ALA A 194 -5.56 -23.80 -4.71
C ALA A 194 -5.70 -25.33 -4.86
N ARG A 195 -5.85 -26.06 -3.75
CA ARG A 195 -6.09 -27.52 -3.78
C ARG A 195 -7.44 -27.86 -4.41
N ASP A 196 -8.51 -27.18 -3.99
CA ASP A 196 -9.84 -27.36 -4.54
C ASP A 196 -9.90 -27.07 -6.05
N GLN A 197 -9.15 -26.06 -6.50
CA GLN A 197 -9.04 -25.75 -7.93
C GLN A 197 -8.27 -26.83 -8.68
N ALA A 198 -7.16 -27.34 -8.13
CA ALA A 198 -6.40 -28.42 -8.74
C ALA A 198 -7.23 -29.72 -8.87
N GLU A 199 -8.03 -30.06 -7.85
CA GLU A 199 -8.93 -31.22 -7.88
C GLU A 199 -10.02 -31.11 -8.95
N ARG A 200 -10.62 -29.89 -9.09
CA ARG A 200 -11.61 -29.63 -10.15
C ARG A 200 -11.01 -29.75 -11.55
N ASN A 201 -9.78 -29.28 -11.74
CA ASN A 201 -9.11 -29.33 -13.05
C ASN A 201 -8.68 -30.75 -13.44
N GLN A 202 -8.41 -31.66 -12.50
CA GLN A 202 -8.07 -33.06 -12.79
C GLN A 202 -9.28 -33.85 -13.28
N GLY A 203 -10.51 -33.39 -13.05
CA GLY A 203 -11.75 -34.03 -13.51
C GLY A 203 -12.16 -33.71 -14.96
N HIS A 204 -11.47 -32.79 -15.64
CA HIS A 204 -11.76 -32.44 -17.03
C HIS A 204 -10.49 -32.61 -17.88
N PRO A 205 -10.37 -33.73 -18.65
CA PRO A 205 -9.32 -33.82 -19.65
C PRO A 205 -9.56 -32.76 -20.70
N VAL A 206 -8.57 -31.87 -20.90
CA VAL A 206 -8.59 -30.85 -21.96
C VAL A 206 -8.62 -31.61 -23.28
N PRO A 207 -9.63 -31.44 -24.17
CA PRO A 207 -9.58 -32.06 -25.49
C PRO A 207 -8.39 -31.45 -26.23
N PHE A 208 -7.48 -32.29 -26.68
CA PHE A 208 -6.44 -31.93 -27.63
C PHE A 208 -7.09 -31.86 -29.00
N ASP A 209 -7.33 -30.66 -29.53
CA ASP A 209 -7.57 -30.38 -30.95
C ASP A 209 -6.27 -30.20 -31.71
#